data_68aaa47f175981729553ac51c7d31cae
#
_entry.id   68aaa47f175981729553ac51c7d31cae
#
_cell.length_a   1.000
_cell.length_b   1.000
_cell.length_c   1.000
_cell.angle_alpha   90.00
_cell.angle_beta   90.00
_cell.angle_gamma   90.00
#
_symmetry.space_group_name_H-M   'P 1'
#
loop_
_entity.id
_entity.type
_entity.pdbx_description
1 polymer ?
#
loop_
_entity_poly.entity_id
_entity_poly.type
_entity_poly.pdbx_seq_one_letter_code
_entity_poly.pdbx_strand_id
1 'polypeptide(L)'
;WQEQPWGKNISFETFCEYLLPYRIADEPLAYWRETYYEKYNSLLDSLRMSDSLDIEDPVVAANFLISKLPDKNYYYTSVTPYPFGHIGPEYVQYLSGTCREVTDFAVYLFRALGIPCAIDFVPVRSYINAGHFWLTTWNKDGEEYMTDFPQKLVPVRENWWYRWDDSSKVYRYTFSANREMYEQMAKYGEELYPFWRLPKFIDVTHEYGYYLKEELVIPLEKQYKVKRSRKIAYLCVSDRDRWTPVDWTEYDAGHLAFRYVRKGTFMRAATYENGVLCFLTDPFYIDKQSNEICYYPVTIEKQDVVLYAKCDIGREDIYRNRM
;
A
#
# COMPACT_ATOMS: atom_id res chain seq x y z
N TRP A 1 -20.84 6.61 -15.87
CA TRP A 1 -20.53 5.26 -15.40
C TRP A 1 -21.77 4.34 -15.46
N GLN A 2 -22.95 4.86 -15.18
CA GLN A 2 -24.21 4.09 -15.18
C GLN A 2 -24.61 3.53 -16.55
N GLU A 3 -24.07 4.06 -17.63
CA GLU A 3 -24.26 3.53 -19.00
C GLU A 3 -23.42 2.28 -19.29
N GLN A 4 -22.39 2.02 -18.48
CA GLN A 4 -21.60 0.81 -18.60
C GLN A 4 -22.29 -0.35 -17.86
N PRO A 5 -22.34 -1.56 -18.45
CA PRO A 5 -22.97 -2.71 -17.79
C PRO A 5 -22.43 -2.94 -16.37
N TRP A 6 -21.12 -2.93 -16.20
CA TRP A 6 -20.43 -3.12 -14.92
C TRP A 6 -20.52 -1.93 -13.97
N GLY A 7 -21.05 -0.80 -14.42
CA GLY A 7 -21.25 0.42 -13.61
C GLY A 7 -22.63 0.51 -12.94
N LYS A 8 -23.59 -0.31 -13.35
CA LYS A 8 -24.99 -0.18 -12.90
C LYS A 8 -25.19 -0.38 -11.40
N ASN A 9 -24.42 -1.30 -10.82
CA ASN A 9 -24.55 -1.71 -9.42
C ASN A 9 -23.60 -0.98 -8.49
N ILE A 10 -22.81 -0.02 -9.00
CA ILE A 10 -21.87 0.76 -8.19
C ILE A 10 -22.67 1.76 -7.35
N SER A 11 -22.48 1.74 -6.02
CA SER A 11 -23.11 2.70 -5.11
C SER A 11 -22.61 4.13 -5.37
N PHE A 12 -23.41 5.12 -4.98
CA PHE A 12 -22.99 6.52 -5.13
C PHE A 12 -21.77 6.85 -4.28
N GLU A 13 -21.62 6.24 -3.11
CA GLU A 13 -20.46 6.36 -2.23
C GLU A 13 -19.20 5.81 -2.91
N THR A 14 -19.27 4.60 -3.48
CA THR A 14 -18.17 3.99 -4.24
C THR A 14 -17.80 4.83 -5.45
N PHE A 15 -18.80 5.36 -6.16
CA PHE A 15 -18.57 6.30 -7.26
C PHE A 15 -17.80 7.54 -6.80
N CYS A 16 -18.24 8.19 -5.73
CA CYS A 16 -17.61 9.41 -5.23
C CYS A 16 -16.18 9.18 -4.74
N GLU A 17 -15.91 8.04 -4.13
CA GLU A 17 -14.61 7.74 -3.52
C GLU A 17 -13.61 7.15 -4.52
N TYR A 18 -14.05 6.21 -5.37
CA TYR A 18 -13.13 5.37 -6.15
C TYR A 18 -13.25 5.50 -7.67
N LEU A 19 -14.24 6.25 -8.17
CA LEU A 19 -14.42 6.43 -9.60
C LEU A 19 -14.38 7.89 -10.06
N LEU A 20 -15.08 8.76 -9.35
CA LEU A 20 -15.18 10.19 -9.68
C LEU A 20 -13.84 10.96 -9.59
N PRO A 21 -12.92 10.68 -8.64
CA PRO A 21 -11.75 11.52 -8.44
C PRO A 21 -10.90 11.71 -9.71
N TYR A 22 -10.55 12.97 -9.98
CA TYR A 22 -9.70 13.36 -11.10
C TYR A 22 -8.20 13.23 -10.78
N ARG A 23 -7.86 13.23 -9.51
CA ARG A 23 -6.50 13.03 -9.01
C ARG A 23 -6.40 11.72 -8.26
N ILE A 24 -5.21 11.16 -8.25
CA ILE A 24 -4.81 10.07 -7.35
C ILE A 24 -4.33 10.68 -6.04
N ALA A 25 -3.44 11.66 -6.12
CA ALA A 25 -2.85 12.32 -4.95
C ALA A 25 -2.62 13.82 -5.19
N ASP A 26 -1.40 14.22 -5.54
CA ASP A 26 -0.92 15.61 -5.60
C ASP A 26 -0.51 16.07 -7.01
N GLU A 27 -0.66 15.20 -8.00
CA GLU A 27 -0.37 15.52 -9.40
C GLU A 27 -1.21 16.70 -9.91
N PRO A 28 -0.75 17.46 -10.91
CA PRO A 28 -1.53 18.54 -11.52
C PRO A 28 -2.87 18.06 -12.08
N LEU A 29 -3.90 18.88 -11.99
CA LEU A 29 -5.17 18.62 -12.67
C LEU A 29 -4.97 18.61 -14.18
N ALA A 30 -5.47 17.57 -14.84
CA ALA A 30 -5.43 17.43 -16.28
C ALA A 30 -6.75 16.87 -16.81
N TYR A 31 -7.10 17.22 -18.04
CA TYR A 31 -8.24 16.65 -18.76
C TYR A 31 -7.84 15.32 -19.42
N TRP A 32 -7.93 14.25 -18.67
CA TRP A 32 -7.44 12.95 -19.10
C TRP A 32 -8.53 11.92 -19.37
N ARG A 33 -9.68 12.04 -18.70
CA ARG A 33 -10.73 11.02 -18.70
C ARG A 33 -11.27 10.75 -20.10
N GLU A 34 -11.58 11.80 -20.85
CA GLU A 34 -12.05 11.70 -22.23
C GLU A 34 -11.00 11.04 -23.14
N THR A 35 -9.75 11.49 -23.06
CA THR A 35 -8.65 10.93 -23.85
C THR A 35 -8.44 9.43 -23.61
N TYR A 36 -8.48 9.00 -22.33
CA TYR A 36 -8.38 7.58 -21.99
C TYR A 36 -9.62 6.81 -22.46
N TYR A 37 -10.80 7.39 -22.29
CA TYR A 37 -12.04 6.79 -22.74
C TYR A 37 -12.02 6.56 -24.25
N GLU A 38 -11.75 7.57 -25.05
CA GLU A 38 -11.68 7.47 -26.51
C GLU A 38 -10.65 6.43 -26.97
N LYS A 39 -9.50 6.40 -26.31
CA LYS A 39 -8.41 5.49 -26.69
C LYS A 39 -8.69 4.03 -26.35
N TYR A 40 -9.37 3.73 -25.25
CA TYR A 40 -9.46 2.37 -24.71
C TYR A 40 -10.88 1.79 -24.66
N ASN A 41 -11.93 2.59 -24.80
CA ASN A 41 -13.30 2.15 -24.62
C ASN A 41 -13.73 1.06 -25.63
N SER A 42 -13.28 1.16 -26.88
CA SER A 42 -13.57 0.16 -27.92
C SER A 42 -13.02 -1.24 -27.63
N LEU A 43 -12.00 -1.35 -26.77
CA LEU A 43 -11.47 -2.65 -26.34
C LEU A 43 -12.52 -3.48 -25.58
N LEU A 44 -13.56 -2.84 -25.04
CA LEU A 44 -14.64 -3.47 -24.27
C LEU A 44 -15.89 -3.76 -25.10
N ASP A 45 -15.91 -3.44 -26.40
CA ASP A 45 -17.13 -3.63 -27.25
C ASP A 45 -17.56 -5.09 -27.33
N SER A 46 -16.61 -6.00 -27.51
CA SER A 46 -16.94 -7.42 -27.54
C SER A 46 -17.35 -7.99 -26.17
N LEU A 47 -16.93 -7.37 -25.07
CA LEU A 47 -17.46 -7.71 -23.74
C LEU A 47 -18.93 -7.30 -23.61
N ARG A 48 -19.28 -6.07 -24.03
CA ARG A 48 -20.68 -5.57 -23.96
C ARG A 48 -21.68 -6.43 -24.71
N MET A 49 -21.23 -7.15 -25.74
CA MET A 49 -22.02 -8.05 -26.55
C MET A 49 -21.90 -9.52 -26.13
N SER A 50 -21.26 -9.82 -25.02
CA SER A 50 -21.03 -11.20 -24.59
C SER A 50 -22.22 -11.74 -23.82
N ASP A 51 -22.71 -12.90 -24.25
CA ASP A 51 -23.76 -13.68 -23.55
C ASP A 51 -23.13 -14.69 -22.53
N SER A 52 -21.82 -14.89 -22.60
CA SER A 52 -21.10 -15.90 -21.80
C SER A 52 -20.34 -15.36 -20.61
N LEU A 53 -20.13 -14.05 -20.54
CA LEU A 53 -19.42 -13.38 -19.46
C LEU A 53 -20.38 -12.56 -18.61
N ASP A 54 -20.08 -12.43 -17.32
CA ASP A 54 -20.83 -11.55 -16.43
C ASP A 54 -20.43 -10.09 -16.69
N ILE A 55 -21.13 -9.46 -17.63
CA ILE A 55 -20.82 -8.09 -18.05
C ILE A 55 -21.14 -7.04 -16.98
N GLU A 56 -21.90 -7.39 -15.95
CA GLU A 56 -22.23 -6.49 -14.85
C GLU A 56 -21.17 -6.48 -13.75
N ASP A 57 -20.16 -7.37 -13.83
CA ASP A 57 -19.09 -7.46 -12.85
C ASP A 57 -17.88 -6.58 -13.24
N PRO A 58 -17.50 -5.59 -12.40
CA PRO A 58 -16.34 -4.72 -12.67
C PRO A 58 -15.01 -5.49 -12.78
N VAL A 59 -14.83 -6.59 -12.04
CA VAL A 59 -13.62 -7.43 -12.12
C VAL A 59 -13.54 -8.18 -13.44
N VAL A 60 -14.68 -8.64 -13.98
CA VAL A 60 -14.73 -9.24 -15.30
C VAL A 60 -14.36 -8.22 -16.37
N ALA A 61 -14.92 -7.00 -16.29
CA ALA A 61 -14.58 -5.91 -17.21
C ALA A 61 -13.08 -5.54 -17.12
N ALA A 62 -12.53 -5.43 -15.95
CA ALA A 62 -11.11 -5.14 -15.72
C ALA A 62 -10.20 -6.21 -16.30
N ASN A 63 -10.47 -7.49 -16.02
CA ASN A 63 -9.69 -8.61 -16.56
C ASN A 63 -9.79 -8.70 -18.09
N PHE A 64 -10.97 -8.44 -18.62
CA PHE A 64 -11.18 -8.42 -20.07
C PHE A 64 -10.36 -7.29 -20.72
N LEU A 65 -10.42 -6.08 -20.14
CA LEU A 65 -9.63 -4.93 -20.59
C LEU A 65 -8.14 -5.24 -20.59
N ILE A 66 -7.60 -5.74 -19.47
CA ILE A 66 -6.18 -6.14 -19.36
C ILE A 66 -5.81 -7.15 -20.46
N SER A 67 -6.71 -8.10 -20.77
CA SER A 67 -6.46 -9.10 -21.82
C SER A 67 -6.34 -8.51 -23.23
N LYS A 68 -6.99 -7.38 -23.48
CA LYS A 68 -7.08 -6.69 -24.78
C LYS A 68 -6.08 -5.55 -24.95
N LEU A 69 -5.36 -5.16 -23.91
CA LEU A 69 -4.36 -4.09 -24.04
C LEU A 69 -3.33 -4.46 -25.11
N PRO A 70 -3.08 -3.56 -26.09
CA PRO A 70 -2.19 -3.83 -27.23
C PRO A 70 -0.73 -3.98 -26.81
N ASP A 71 -0.33 -3.22 -25.81
CA ASP A 71 1.02 -3.30 -25.21
C ASP A 71 0.92 -3.53 -23.71
N LYS A 72 1.43 -4.69 -23.28
CA LYS A 72 1.53 -5.05 -21.86
C LYS A 72 2.94 -4.86 -21.31
N ASN A 73 3.88 -4.41 -22.16
CA ASN A 73 5.27 -4.26 -21.81
C ASN A 73 5.49 -2.89 -21.16
N TYR A 74 5.12 -2.80 -19.89
CA TYR A 74 5.53 -1.67 -19.10
C TYR A 74 7.05 -1.73 -18.87
N TYR A 75 7.78 -0.67 -19.21
CA TYR A 75 9.20 -0.60 -18.92
C TYR A 75 9.42 -0.33 -17.44
N TYR A 76 9.56 -1.40 -16.70
CA TYR A 76 9.69 -1.36 -15.26
C TYR A 76 11.10 -0.91 -14.85
N THR A 77 11.19 0.12 -14.04
CA THR A 77 12.44 0.60 -13.45
C THR A 77 12.46 0.32 -11.95
N SER A 78 13.63 0.02 -11.39
CA SER A 78 13.79 -0.21 -9.95
C SER A 78 13.82 1.09 -9.12
N VAL A 79 13.98 2.21 -9.78
CA VAL A 79 14.01 3.54 -9.17
C VAL A 79 13.14 4.45 -10.05
N THR A 80 12.27 5.25 -9.42
CA THR A 80 11.51 6.22 -10.18
C THR A 80 12.47 7.23 -10.85
N PRO A 81 12.37 7.43 -12.17
CA PRO A 81 13.17 8.43 -12.86
C PRO A 81 12.67 9.86 -12.61
N TYR A 82 11.57 10.00 -11.89
CA TYR A 82 10.89 11.28 -11.68
C TYR A 82 11.17 11.82 -10.28
N PRO A 83 11.47 13.12 -10.14
CA PRO A 83 11.72 13.75 -8.84
C PRO A 83 10.43 14.03 -8.05
N PHE A 84 9.27 13.80 -8.64
CA PHE A 84 7.95 14.08 -8.06
C PHE A 84 7.27 12.80 -7.59
N GLY A 85 6.23 12.92 -6.76
CA GLY A 85 5.43 11.80 -6.30
C GLY A 85 4.65 11.13 -7.44
N HIS A 86 3.47 11.65 -7.77
CA HIS A 86 2.66 11.18 -8.90
C HIS A 86 2.87 12.09 -10.13
N ILE A 87 3.21 11.50 -11.27
CA ILE A 87 3.59 12.25 -12.47
C ILE A 87 2.40 12.68 -13.34
N GLY A 88 1.21 12.16 -13.02
CA GLY A 88 -0.02 12.50 -13.70
C GLY A 88 -0.35 11.69 -14.96
N PRO A 89 -1.60 11.81 -15.45
CA PRO A 89 -2.18 10.92 -16.44
C PRO A 89 -1.52 11.02 -17.82
N GLU A 90 -0.96 12.15 -18.16
CA GLU A 90 -0.33 12.36 -19.48
C GLU A 90 0.99 11.60 -19.59
N TYR A 91 1.76 11.57 -18.50
CA TYR A 91 3.11 10.96 -18.51
C TYR A 91 3.09 9.46 -18.25
N VAL A 92 2.18 8.95 -17.39
CA VAL A 92 2.12 7.51 -17.09
C VAL A 92 1.75 6.65 -18.31
N GLN A 93 1.10 7.21 -19.32
CA GLN A 93 0.78 6.45 -20.55
C GLN A 93 2.00 6.12 -21.43
N TYR A 94 3.17 6.70 -21.16
CA TYR A 94 4.42 6.28 -21.79
C TYR A 94 4.97 4.95 -21.25
N LEU A 95 4.27 4.35 -20.29
CA LEU A 95 4.48 3.00 -19.78
C LEU A 95 5.92 2.77 -19.27
N SER A 96 6.46 3.74 -18.57
CA SER A 96 7.79 3.64 -17.95
C SER A 96 7.75 4.11 -16.50
N GLY A 97 8.31 3.35 -15.59
CA GLY A 97 8.39 3.71 -14.18
C GLY A 97 8.44 2.52 -13.22
N THR A 98 8.19 2.80 -11.97
CA THR A 98 8.11 1.84 -10.88
C THR A 98 6.68 1.30 -10.72
N CYS A 99 6.43 0.51 -9.68
CA CYS A 99 5.09 0.07 -9.31
C CYS A 99 4.10 1.25 -9.15
N ARG A 100 4.57 2.42 -8.72
CA ARG A 100 3.72 3.61 -8.56
C ARG A 100 3.16 4.07 -9.90
N GLU A 101 4.02 4.36 -10.86
CA GLU A 101 3.61 4.87 -12.18
C GLU A 101 2.77 3.84 -12.94
N VAL A 102 3.08 2.55 -12.78
CA VAL A 102 2.28 1.45 -13.36
C VAL A 102 0.88 1.41 -12.77
N THR A 103 0.77 1.54 -11.45
CA THR A 103 -0.52 1.55 -10.75
C THR A 103 -1.31 2.81 -11.08
N ASP A 104 -0.66 3.97 -11.15
CA ASP A 104 -1.30 5.23 -11.54
C ASP A 104 -1.95 5.12 -12.92
N PHE A 105 -1.22 4.57 -13.91
CA PHE A 105 -1.78 4.31 -15.23
C PHE A 105 -3.03 3.43 -15.17
N ALA A 106 -2.99 2.35 -14.39
CA ALA A 106 -4.12 1.45 -14.24
C ALA A 106 -5.33 2.17 -13.61
N VAL A 107 -5.11 3.03 -12.61
CA VAL A 107 -6.18 3.82 -11.98
C VAL A 107 -6.84 4.76 -12.99
N TYR A 108 -6.07 5.52 -13.76
CA TYR A 108 -6.65 6.40 -14.78
C TYR A 108 -7.43 5.62 -15.83
N LEU A 109 -6.86 4.50 -16.29
CA LEU A 109 -7.49 3.63 -17.28
C LEU A 109 -8.82 3.08 -16.78
N PHE A 110 -8.85 2.51 -15.57
CA PHE A 110 -10.04 1.90 -15.00
C PHE A 110 -11.12 2.94 -14.74
N ARG A 111 -10.75 4.06 -14.10
CA ARG A 111 -11.71 5.15 -13.82
C ARG A 111 -12.29 5.76 -15.09
N ALA A 112 -11.52 5.88 -16.17
CA ALA A 112 -12.03 6.37 -17.46
C ALA A 112 -13.11 5.46 -18.03
N LEU A 113 -13.00 4.16 -17.80
CA LEU A 113 -13.89 3.14 -18.36
C LEU A 113 -15.02 2.72 -17.39
N GLY A 114 -15.20 3.46 -16.30
CA GLY A 114 -16.29 3.22 -15.35
C GLY A 114 -16.05 2.06 -14.38
N ILE A 115 -14.80 1.63 -14.20
CA ILE A 115 -14.39 0.59 -13.25
C ILE A 115 -13.87 1.26 -11.99
N PRO A 116 -14.53 1.11 -10.81
CA PRO A 116 -14.05 1.71 -9.57
C PRO A 116 -12.77 1.04 -9.11
N CYS A 117 -11.79 1.83 -8.67
CA CYS A 117 -10.52 1.29 -8.21
C CYS A 117 -9.80 2.22 -7.24
N ALA A 118 -8.99 1.62 -6.39
CA ALA A 118 -8.13 2.28 -5.43
C ALA A 118 -6.68 1.85 -5.60
N ILE A 119 -5.77 2.58 -4.97
CA ILE A 119 -4.39 2.16 -4.77
C ILE A 119 -4.26 1.66 -3.35
N ASP A 120 -3.83 0.42 -3.21
CA ASP A 120 -3.34 -0.11 -1.95
C ASP A 120 -1.80 -0.09 -1.96
N PHE A 121 -1.23 0.14 -0.79
CA PHE A 121 0.22 0.26 -0.69
C PHE A 121 0.75 -0.15 0.68
N VAL A 122 2.03 -0.56 0.68
CA VAL A 122 2.82 -0.72 1.89
C VAL A 122 3.84 0.41 1.96
N PRO A 123 3.92 1.15 3.08
CA PRO A 123 4.86 2.26 3.20
C PRO A 123 6.30 1.81 3.03
N VAL A 124 6.64 0.67 3.59
CA VAL A 124 7.97 0.07 3.54
C VAL A 124 7.89 -1.43 3.76
N ARG A 125 8.75 -2.18 3.07
CA ARG A 125 8.99 -3.60 3.28
C ARG A 125 10.16 -3.80 4.23
N SER A 126 10.09 -4.81 5.09
CA SER A 126 11.11 -5.04 6.12
C SER A 126 12.49 -5.48 5.58
N TYR A 127 12.59 -5.85 4.31
CA TYR A 127 13.82 -6.38 3.71
C TYR A 127 14.44 -5.50 2.62
N ILE A 128 13.71 -4.50 2.16
CA ILE A 128 14.19 -3.52 1.18
C ILE A 128 13.71 -2.13 1.54
N ASN A 129 14.55 -1.13 1.31
CA ASN A 129 14.21 0.29 1.53
C ASN A 129 13.29 0.81 0.42
N ALA A 130 12.10 0.22 0.31
CA ALA A 130 11.08 0.62 -0.65
C ALA A 130 9.70 0.12 -0.22
N GLY A 131 8.70 0.93 -0.47
CA GLY A 131 7.30 0.51 -0.42
C GLY A 131 6.89 -0.30 -1.66
N HIS A 132 5.60 -0.56 -1.77
CA HIS A 132 4.98 -1.14 -2.95
C HIS A 132 3.59 -0.58 -3.14
N PHE A 133 3.15 -0.48 -4.39
CA PHE A 133 1.85 0.01 -4.79
C PHE A 133 1.21 -0.98 -5.75
N TRP A 134 -0.08 -1.20 -5.59
CA TRP A 134 -0.87 -2.04 -6.50
C TRP A 134 -2.30 -1.53 -6.59
N LEU A 135 -3.03 -2.02 -7.58
CA LEU A 135 -4.42 -1.63 -7.81
C LEU A 135 -5.36 -2.61 -7.13
N THR A 136 -6.38 -2.08 -6.48
CA THR A 136 -7.50 -2.83 -5.91
C THR A 136 -8.82 -2.37 -6.53
N THR A 137 -9.73 -3.31 -6.80
CA THR A 137 -11.09 -3.10 -7.28
C THR A 137 -12.04 -4.10 -6.63
N TRP A 138 -13.32 -3.96 -6.87
CA TRP A 138 -14.36 -4.81 -6.27
C TRP A 138 -15.18 -5.50 -7.36
N ASN A 139 -15.59 -6.75 -7.12
CA ASN A 139 -16.59 -7.41 -7.96
C ASN A 139 -18.00 -6.86 -7.63
N LYS A 140 -19.00 -7.33 -8.35
CA LYS A 140 -20.39 -6.90 -8.14
C LYS A 140 -20.95 -7.24 -6.75
N ASP A 141 -20.37 -8.22 -6.06
CA ASP A 141 -20.77 -8.67 -4.72
C ASP A 141 -19.99 -7.94 -3.61
N GLY A 142 -19.10 -7.01 -3.98
CA GLY A 142 -18.28 -6.22 -3.05
C GLY A 142 -17.03 -6.93 -2.56
N GLU A 143 -16.67 -8.07 -3.12
CA GLU A 143 -15.41 -8.75 -2.80
C GLU A 143 -14.22 -8.04 -3.46
N GLU A 144 -13.11 -7.94 -2.74
CA GLU A 144 -11.93 -7.24 -3.16
C GLU A 144 -10.99 -8.10 -4.02
N TYR A 145 -10.54 -7.50 -5.12
CA TYR A 145 -9.58 -8.07 -6.06
C TYR A 145 -8.43 -7.10 -6.26
N MET A 146 -7.23 -7.62 -6.43
CA MET A 146 -6.03 -6.83 -6.64
C MET A 146 -5.21 -7.29 -7.83
N THR A 147 -4.37 -6.40 -8.34
CA THR A 147 -3.38 -6.73 -9.37
C THR A 147 -2.12 -5.88 -9.25
N ASP A 148 -0.96 -6.53 -9.43
CA ASP A 148 0.25 -5.87 -9.92
C ASP A 148 0.10 -5.70 -11.45
N PHE A 149 -0.53 -4.60 -11.83
CA PHE A 149 -0.86 -4.35 -13.24
C PHE A 149 0.39 -4.51 -14.15
N PRO A 150 0.28 -5.13 -15.34
CA PRO A 150 -0.94 -5.55 -16.02
C PRO A 150 -1.31 -7.04 -15.84
N GLN A 151 -1.09 -7.61 -14.69
CA GLN A 151 -1.47 -8.98 -14.39
C GLN A 151 -2.99 -9.11 -14.22
N LYS A 152 -3.50 -10.35 -14.33
CA LYS A 152 -4.90 -10.64 -14.04
C LYS A 152 -5.20 -10.38 -12.56
N LEU A 153 -6.37 -9.79 -12.29
CA LEU A 153 -6.87 -9.59 -10.93
C LEU A 153 -7.10 -10.93 -10.21
N VAL A 154 -6.72 -10.97 -8.96
CA VAL A 154 -6.94 -12.11 -8.07
C VAL A 154 -7.63 -11.63 -6.78
N PRO A 155 -8.46 -12.48 -6.13
CA PRO A 155 -9.04 -12.12 -4.84
C PRO A 155 -7.96 -11.73 -3.82
N VAL A 156 -8.16 -10.64 -3.08
CA VAL A 156 -7.19 -10.16 -2.08
C VAL A 156 -6.84 -11.25 -1.07
N ARG A 157 -7.84 -12.02 -0.62
CA ARG A 157 -7.66 -13.10 0.37
C ARG A 157 -6.88 -14.30 -0.18
N GLU A 158 -6.81 -14.48 -1.49
CA GLU A 158 -6.11 -15.58 -2.15
C GLU A 158 -4.71 -15.19 -2.63
N ASN A 159 -4.34 -13.94 -2.48
CA ASN A 159 -3.09 -13.43 -2.99
C ASN A 159 -1.89 -14.05 -2.27
N TRP A 160 -1.22 -15.01 -2.93
CA TRP A 160 -0.05 -15.69 -2.43
C TRP A 160 1.22 -14.81 -2.42
N TRP A 161 1.34 -13.79 -3.28
CA TRP A 161 2.45 -12.83 -3.30
C TRP A 161 2.60 -12.13 -1.96
N TYR A 162 1.49 -11.77 -1.38
CA TYR A 162 1.44 -11.11 -0.09
C TYR A 162 1.95 -11.99 1.06
N ARG A 163 2.00 -13.32 0.87
CA ARG A 163 2.58 -14.27 1.84
C ARG A 163 4.08 -14.12 1.97
N TRP A 164 4.76 -13.63 0.94
CA TRP A 164 6.21 -13.49 0.86
C TRP A 164 6.68 -12.07 1.11
N ASP A 165 5.79 -11.11 1.01
CA ASP A 165 6.13 -9.70 1.22
C ASP A 165 6.04 -9.38 2.72
N ASP A 166 7.18 -9.19 3.38
CA ASP A 166 7.29 -8.89 4.82
C ASP A 166 6.85 -7.45 5.14
N SER A 167 5.70 -7.06 4.60
CA SER A 167 5.05 -5.77 4.88
C SER A 167 4.39 -5.79 6.23
N SER A 168 4.56 -4.75 7.02
CA SER A 168 3.94 -4.65 8.35
C SER A 168 2.51 -4.17 8.31
N LYS A 169 2.18 -3.27 7.38
CA LYS A 169 0.87 -2.61 7.23
C LYS A 169 0.53 -2.37 5.77
N VAL A 170 -0.75 -2.45 5.45
CA VAL A 170 -1.32 -2.07 4.15
C VAL A 170 -2.28 -0.92 4.33
N TYR A 171 -2.09 0.10 3.52
CA TYR A 171 -2.96 1.26 3.48
C TYR A 171 -3.60 1.40 2.11
N ARG A 172 -4.81 1.94 2.06
CA ARG A 172 -5.54 2.29 0.84
C ARG A 172 -5.65 3.80 0.73
N TYR A 173 -5.26 4.37 -0.42
CA TYR A 173 -5.52 5.77 -0.70
C TYR A 173 -7.03 6.04 -0.79
N THR A 174 -7.43 7.15 -0.17
CA THR A 174 -8.80 7.65 -0.20
C THR A 174 -8.84 9.05 -0.83
N PHE A 175 -9.94 9.34 -1.53
CA PHE A 175 -10.24 10.71 -1.96
C PHE A 175 -10.67 11.56 -0.78
N SER A 176 -11.55 11.01 0.04
CA SER A 176 -11.99 11.63 1.29
C SER A 176 -10.86 11.66 2.32
N ALA A 177 -10.77 12.76 3.06
CA ALA A 177 -9.83 12.83 4.18
C ALA A 177 -10.32 11.98 5.35
N ASN A 178 -9.45 11.14 5.90
CA ASN A 178 -9.68 10.42 7.15
C ASN A 178 -9.58 11.39 8.33
N ARG A 179 -10.67 12.14 8.55
CA ARG A 179 -10.73 13.19 9.57
C ARG A 179 -10.60 12.65 10.97
N GLU A 180 -11.21 11.49 11.24
CA GLU A 180 -11.15 10.85 12.55
C GLU A 180 -9.71 10.56 12.97
N MET A 181 -8.94 9.92 12.10
CA MET A 181 -7.52 9.65 12.33
C MET A 181 -6.74 10.95 12.60
N TYR A 182 -6.95 11.97 11.76
CA TYR A 182 -6.26 13.25 11.92
C TYR A 182 -6.61 13.95 13.23
N GLU A 183 -7.90 14.00 13.56
CA GLU A 183 -8.37 14.66 14.78
C GLU A 183 -7.85 13.94 16.04
N GLN A 184 -7.82 12.61 16.04
CA GLN A 184 -7.24 11.83 17.12
C GLN A 184 -5.75 12.14 17.29
N MET A 185 -4.97 12.14 16.21
CA MET A 185 -3.54 12.44 16.26
C MET A 185 -3.27 13.91 16.63
N ALA A 186 -4.04 14.85 16.09
CA ALA A 186 -3.88 16.29 16.33
C ALA A 186 -4.33 16.74 17.73
N LYS A 187 -5.14 15.95 18.40
CA LYS A 187 -5.73 16.22 19.74
C LYS A 187 -4.68 16.64 20.78
N TYR A 188 -3.48 16.14 20.69
CA TYR A 188 -2.43 16.38 21.66
C TYR A 188 -1.46 17.51 21.28
N GLY A 189 -1.60 18.08 20.08
CA GLY A 189 -0.69 19.14 19.59
C GLY A 189 0.77 18.70 19.43
N GLU A 190 0.99 17.39 19.28
CA GLU A 190 2.32 16.83 19.08
C GLU A 190 2.79 16.93 17.64
N GLU A 191 4.10 16.95 17.42
CA GLU A 191 4.66 16.83 16.08
C GLU A 191 4.38 15.45 15.53
N LEU A 192 3.66 15.40 14.39
CA LEU A 192 3.36 14.15 13.70
C LEU A 192 4.50 13.76 12.76
N TYR A 193 4.78 12.46 12.69
CA TYR A 193 5.66 11.95 11.65
C TYR A 193 5.09 12.29 10.25
N PRO A 194 5.92 12.67 9.26
CA PRO A 194 5.47 13.24 7.99
C PRO A 194 4.39 12.44 7.26
N PHE A 195 4.45 11.11 7.31
CA PHE A 195 3.48 10.22 6.67
C PHE A 195 2.03 10.51 7.12
N TRP A 196 1.80 10.80 8.40
CA TRP A 196 0.45 11.08 8.94
C TRP A 196 0.00 12.54 8.87
N ARG A 197 0.78 13.41 8.25
CA ARG A 197 0.37 14.83 8.07
C ARG A 197 -0.69 14.99 6.97
N LEU A 198 -0.85 14.00 6.10
CA LEU A 198 -1.86 13.99 5.03
C LEU A 198 -2.77 12.76 5.23
N PRO A 199 -3.92 12.93 5.90
CA PRO A 199 -4.81 11.82 6.24
C PRO A 199 -5.69 11.40 5.05
N LYS A 200 -5.10 10.97 3.95
CA LYS A 200 -5.78 10.49 2.75
C LYS A 200 -5.55 9.00 2.50
N PHE A 201 -5.63 8.24 3.56
CA PHE A 201 -5.55 6.77 3.51
C PHE A 201 -6.24 6.15 4.72
N ILE A 202 -6.60 4.88 4.60
CA ILE A 202 -7.16 4.02 5.65
C ILE A 202 -6.31 2.76 5.78
N ASP A 203 -6.28 2.17 6.99
CA ASP A 203 -5.64 0.87 7.23
C ASP A 203 -6.57 -0.25 6.74
N VAL A 204 -6.13 -0.99 5.74
CA VAL A 204 -6.81 -2.15 5.16
C VAL A 204 -6.05 -3.45 5.39
N THR A 205 -5.11 -3.47 6.31
CA THR A 205 -4.26 -4.65 6.60
C THR A 205 -5.08 -5.89 6.86
N HIS A 206 -6.24 -5.75 7.50
CA HIS A 206 -7.14 -6.85 7.84
C HIS A 206 -7.75 -7.56 6.62
N GLU A 207 -7.82 -6.90 5.46
CA GLU A 207 -8.30 -7.46 4.19
C GLU A 207 -7.31 -8.49 3.63
N TYR A 208 -6.01 -8.29 3.89
CA TYR A 208 -4.91 -9.05 3.30
C TYR A 208 -4.52 -10.33 4.06
N GLY A 209 -5.03 -10.54 5.26
CA GLY A 209 -4.63 -11.68 6.09
C GLY A 209 -3.17 -11.59 6.60
N TYR A 210 -2.63 -12.67 7.19
CA TYR A 210 -1.23 -12.80 7.66
C TYR A 210 -0.77 -11.79 8.71
N TYR A 211 -1.66 -11.34 9.55
CA TYR A 211 -1.39 -10.49 10.71
C TYR A 211 -1.68 -11.23 12.02
N LEU A 212 -1.18 -10.66 13.11
CA LEU A 212 -1.57 -11.11 14.46
C LEU A 212 -3.06 -10.79 14.64
N LYS A 213 -3.86 -11.81 14.98
CA LYS A 213 -5.32 -11.63 15.15
C LYS A 213 -5.64 -10.83 16.42
N GLU A 214 -4.85 -11.07 17.46
CA GLU A 214 -4.90 -10.37 18.71
C GLU A 214 -4.20 -9.02 18.59
N GLU A 215 -4.54 -8.09 19.46
CA GLU A 215 -3.84 -6.82 19.59
C GLU A 215 -2.42 -7.07 20.12
N LEU A 216 -1.41 -6.49 19.46
CA LEU A 216 -0.05 -6.50 19.95
C LEU A 216 0.07 -5.52 21.12
N VAL A 217 0.20 -6.02 22.34
CA VAL A 217 0.42 -5.21 23.53
C VAL A 217 1.89 -5.23 23.90
N ILE A 218 2.53 -4.06 23.87
CA ILE A 218 3.96 -3.90 24.19
C ILE A 218 4.08 -3.22 25.55
N PRO A 219 4.55 -3.92 26.59
CA PRO A 219 4.83 -3.29 27.89
C PRO A 219 6.02 -2.35 27.77
N LEU A 220 5.91 -1.16 28.35
CA LEU A 220 7.00 -0.20 28.35
C LEU A 220 7.88 -0.39 29.57
N GLU A 221 9.14 -0.68 29.31
CA GLU A 221 10.13 -0.83 30.37
C GLU A 221 10.54 0.54 30.95
N LYS A 222 10.78 0.55 32.26
CA LYS A 222 11.13 1.78 33.01
C LYS A 222 12.43 2.47 32.54
N GLN A 223 13.29 1.74 31.82
CA GLN A 223 14.54 2.29 31.29
C GLN A 223 14.32 3.30 30.15
N TYR A 224 13.21 3.17 29.42
CA TYR A 224 12.87 4.09 28.36
C TYR A 224 12.10 5.29 28.95
N LYS A 225 12.78 6.42 29.07
CA LYS A 225 12.21 7.65 29.64
C LYS A 225 11.29 8.31 28.63
N VAL A 226 10.02 7.99 28.68
CA VAL A 226 9.01 8.72 27.91
C VAL A 226 8.68 10.02 28.64
N LYS A 227 8.70 11.13 27.92
CA LYS A 227 8.19 12.38 28.46
C LYS A 227 6.69 12.22 28.71
N ARG A 228 6.21 12.48 29.93
CA ARG A 228 4.77 12.36 30.30
C ARG A 228 3.83 13.18 29.41
N SER A 229 4.37 14.18 28.69
CA SER A 229 3.63 15.00 27.74
C SER A 229 3.36 14.31 26.39
N ARG A 230 4.02 13.19 26.10
CA ARG A 230 3.83 12.45 24.86
C ARG A 230 2.66 11.48 24.96
N LYS A 231 1.82 11.47 23.95
CA LYS A 231 0.61 10.64 23.86
C LYS A 231 0.54 9.81 22.59
N ILE A 232 1.36 10.13 21.58
CA ILE A 232 1.43 9.40 20.32
C ILE A 232 2.71 8.60 20.27
N ALA A 233 2.58 7.30 20.03
CA ALA A 233 3.68 6.39 19.75
C ALA A 233 3.49 5.73 18.38
N TYR A 234 4.61 5.41 17.75
CA TYR A 234 4.68 4.80 16.44
C TYR A 234 5.28 3.41 16.51
N LEU A 235 4.72 2.47 15.73
CA LEU A 235 5.37 1.21 15.42
C LEU A 235 6.26 1.42 14.20
N CYS A 236 7.55 1.16 14.36
CA CYS A 236 8.54 1.33 13.32
C CYS A 236 9.04 -0.03 12.83
N VAL A 237 9.26 -0.16 11.54
CA VAL A 237 9.84 -1.33 10.90
C VAL A 237 11.29 -1.01 10.50
N SER A 238 12.17 -1.99 10.63
CA SER A 238 13.53 -1.90 10.13
C SER A 238 13.55 -1.88 8.61
N ASP A 239 14.17 -0.86 8.06
CA ASP A 239 14.26 -0.57 6.65
C ASP A 239 15.75 -0.38 6.28
N ARG A 240 16.48 -1.49 6.16
CA ARG A 240 17.93 -1.57 5.93
C ARG A 240 18.77 -0.75 6.91
N ASP A 241 18.80 0.56 6.75
CA ASP A 241 19.66 1.50 7.47
C ASP A 241 18.92 2.42 8.44
N ARG A 242 17.59 2.34 8.47
CA ARG A 242 16.75 3.20 9.30
C ARG A 242 15.52 2.47 9.84
N TRP A 243 14.83 3.15 10.74
CA TRP A 243 13.53 2.74 11.27
C TRP A 243 12.45 3.65 10.69
N THR A 244 11.48 3.06 10.03
CA THR A 244 10.38 3.80 9.40
C THR A 244 9.07 3.52 10.11
N PRO A 245 8.39 4.54 10.66
CA PRO A 245 7.06 4.41 11.23
C PRO A 245 6.05 3.91 10.21
N VAL A 246 5.31 2.86 10.59
CA VAL A 246 4.31 2.22 9.74
C VAL A 246 2.94 2.12 10.40
N ASP A 247 2.84 2.38 11.71
CA ASP A 247 1.59 2.42 12.46
C ASP A 247 1.72 3.37 13.63
N TRP A 248 0.62 3.75 14.24
CA TRP A 248 0.59 4.62 15.41
C TRP A 248 -0.48 4.17 16.42
N THR A 249 -0.28 4.57 17.67
CA THR A 249 -1.25 4.35 18.73
C THR A 249 -1.20 5.49 19.74
N GLU A 250 -2.30 5.67 20.49
CA GLU A 250 -2.25 6.51 21.68
C GLU A 250 -1.47 5.81 22.78
N TYR A 251 -0.56 6.57 23.38
CA TYR A 251 0.22 6.09 24.51
C TYR A 251 -0.59 6.16 25.79
N ASP A 252 -0.84 5.02 26.39
CA ASP A 252 -1.38 4.94 27.74
C ASP A 252 -0.33 4.42 28.74
N ALA A 253 -0.50 4.81 30.02
CA ALA A 253 0.50 4.67 31.05
C ALA A 253 0.97 3.22 31.27
N GLY A 254 2.00 2.80 30.53
CA GLY A 254 2.70 1.55 30.74
C GLY A 254 2.67 0.54 29.60
N HIS A 255 1.85 0.74 28.57
CA HIS A 255 1.82 -0.14 27.41
C HIS A 255 1.44 0.60 26.12
N LEU A 256 1.78 0.00 24.99
CA LEU A 256 1.34 0.39 23.65
C LEU A 256 0.54 -0.75 23.06
N ALA A 257 -0.49 -0.43 22.29
CA ALA A 257 -1.34 -1.42 21.65
C ALA A 257 -1.48 -1.14 20.14
N PHE A 258 -1.17 -2.14 19.31
CA PHE A 258 -1.26 -2.05 17.85
C PHE A 258 -2.09 -3.22 17.30
N ARG A 259 -2.90 -2.95 16.28
CA ARG A 259 -3.74 -3.97 15.63
C ARG A 259 -3.18 -4.39 14.29
N TYR A 260 -3.53 -5.59 13.86
CA TYR A 260 -3.17 -6.13 12.55
C TYR A 260 -1.66 -6.06 12.25
N VAL A 261 -0.84 -6.42 13.24
CA VAL A 261 0.61 -6.39 13.12
C VAL A 261 1.11 -7.69 12.49
N ARG A 262 2.00 -7.59 11.53
CA ARG A 262 2.56 -8.76 10.86
C ARG A 262 3.63 -9.45 11.68
N LYS A 263 3.64 -10.79 11.64
CA LYS A 263 4.62 -11.62 12.35
C LYS A 263 5.93 -11.74 11.53
N GLY A 264 7.03 -11.90 12.23
CA GLY A 264 8.35 -12.13 11.65
C GLY A 264 9.06 -10.89 11.11
N THR A 265 8.49 -9.71 11.30
CA THR A 265 9.08 -8.43 10.91
C THR A 265 9.79 -7.81 12.09
N PHE A 266 11.01 -7.28 11.89
CA PHE A 266 11.74 -6.54 12.92
C PHE A 266 11.13 -5.16 13.14
N MET A 267 10.76 -4.89 14.38
CA MET A 267 10.03 -3.70 14.80
C MET A 267 10.66 -3.02 16.02
N ARG A 268 10.36 -1.75 16.20
CA ARG A 268 10.59 -0.96 17.43
C ARG A 268 9.44 0.00 17.63
N ALA A 269 9.12 0.29 18.88
CA ALA A 269 8.24 1.41 19.19
C ALA A 269 9.07 2.69 19.41
N ALA A 270 8.51 3.84 19.00
CA ALA A 270 9.15 5.14 19.14
C ALA A 270 8.12 6.27 19.33
N THR A 271 8.53 7.38 19.92
CA THR A 271 7.88 8.69 19.76
C THR A 271 8.63 9.51 18.70
N TYR A 272 8.01 10.59 18.22
CA TYR A 272 8.62 11.48 17.24
C TYR A 272 8.70 12.91 17.81
N GLU A 273 9.89 13.52 17.78
CA GLU A 273 10.13 14.85 18.32
C GLU A 273 11.29 15.53 17.58
N ASN A 274 11.11 16.79 17.16
CA ASN A 274 12.13 17.60 16.49
C ASN A 274 12.78 16.89 15.28
N GLY A 275 11.95 16.18 14.51
CA GLY A 275 12.44 15.44 13.33
C GLY A 275 13.12 14.11 13.66
N VAL A 276 13.13 13.64 14.92
CA VAL A 276 13.87 12.45 15.35
C VAL A 276 12.96 11.44 16.03
N LEU A 277 13.20 10.15 15.76
CA LEU A 277 12.55 9.05 16.47
C LEU A 277 13.27 8.77 17.78
N CYS A 278 12.52 8.84 18.89
CA CYS A 278 12.97 8.49 20.23
C CYS A 278 12.41 7.11 20.59
N PHE A 279 13.26 6.08 20.60
CA PHE A 279 12.82 4.71 20.80
C PHE A 279 12.34 4.43 22.22
N LEU A 280 11.29 3.63 22.31
CA LEU A 280 10.62 3.20 23.55
C LEU A 280 10.85 1.73 23.86
N THR A 281 11.43 0.98 22.94
CA THR A 281 11.71 -0.45 23.08
C THR A 281 13.05 -0.81 22.46
N ASP A 282 13.60 -1.95 22.85
CA ASP A 282 14.59 -2.64 22.04
C ASP A 282 13.95 -3.15 20.73
N PRO A 283 14.74 -3.48 19.70
CA PRO A 283 14.23 -4.17 18.54
C PRO A 283 13.56 -5.49 18.93
N PHE A 284 12.44 -5.80 18.32
CA PHE A 284 11.73 -7.04 18.56
C PHE A 284 11.07 -7.56 17.26
N TYR A 285 10.66 -8.81 17.28
CA TYR A 285 9.77 -9.39 16.28
C TYR A 285 8.74 -10.28 16.99
N ILE A 286 7.64 -10.59 16.29
CA ILE A 286 6.66 -11.55 16.75
C ILE A 286 7.00 -12.88 16.10
N ASP A 287 7.25 -13.92 16.90
CA ASP A 287 7.51 -15.26 16.37
C ASP A 287 6.30 -15.79 15.59
N LYS A 288 6.56 -16.36 14.41
CA LYS A 288 5.50 -16.81 13.49
C LYS A 288 4.71 -18.02 14.04
N GLN A 289 5.31 -18.80 14.93
CA GLN A 289 4.71 -20.03 15.48
C GLN A 289 4.08 -19.79 16.86
N SER A 290 4.85 -19.24 17.78
CA SER A 290 4.40 -19.04 19.17
C SER A 290 3.56 -17.79 19.40
N ASN A 291 3.59 -16.81 18.48
CA ASN A 291 3.04 -15.46 18.65
C ASN A 291 3.71 -14.64 19.76
N GLU A 292 4.83 -15.09 20.31
CA GLU A 292 5.53 -14.40 21.38
C GLU A 292 6.38 -13.24 20.83
N ILE A 293 6.52 -12.20 21.65
CA ILE A 293 7.42 -11.07 21.36
C ILE A 293 8.83 -11.47 21.75
N CYS A 294 9.73 -11.51 20.76
CA CYS A 294 11.16 -11.81 20.96
C CYS A 294 11.95 -10.52 20.84
N TYR A 295 12.58 -10.09 21.95
CA TYR A 295 13.41 -8.89 21.99
C TYR A 295 14.86 -9.18 21.64
N TYR A 296 15.51 -8.23 20.96
CA TYR A 296 16.95 -8.20 20.73
C TYR A 296 17.55 -7.02 21.49
N PRO A 297 18.22 -7.27 22.64
CA PRO A 297 18.82 -6.18 23.40
C PRO A 297 19.86 -5.44 22.56
N VAL A 298 19.80 -4.11 22.57
CA VAL A 298 20.84 -3.28 21.96
C VAL A 298 22.04 -3.30 22.87
N THR A 299 23.06 -4.10 22.55
CA THR A 299 24.33 -4.10 23.28
C THR A 299 25.23 -2.97 22.82
N ILE A 300 25.91 -2.31 23.75
CA ILE A 300 26.88 -1.24 23.45
C ILE A 300 28.21 -1.82 22.93
N GLU A 301 28.42 -3.12 23.08
CA GLU A 301 29.63 -3.78 22.62
C GLU A 301 29.64 -3.90 21.08
N LYS A 302 30.66 -3.28 20.50
CA LYS A 302 30.91 -3.43 19.05
C LYS A 302 31.41 -4.85 18.82
N GLN A 303 30.65 -5.62 18.04
CA GLN A 303 31.09 -6.92 17.53
C GLN A 303 31.43 -6.76 16.05
N ASP A 304 32.58 -7.30 15.66
CA ASP A 304 32.91 -7.43 14.23
C ASP A 304 32.05 -8.53 13.63
N VAL A 305 31.14 -8.13 12.75
CA VAL A 305 30.27 -9.07 12.04
C VAL A 305 30.76 -9.20 10.61
N VAL A 306 31.15 -10.41 10.22
CA VAL A 306 31.45 -10.72 8.81
C VAL A 306 30.15 -11.06 8.10
N LEU A 307 29.71 -10.15 7.24
CA LEU A 307 28.53 -10.37 6.39
C LEU A 307 28.94 -11.05 5.09
N TYR A 308 28.48 -12.27 4.87
CA TYR A 308 28.59 -12.93 3.58
C TYR A 308 27.37 -12.54 2.72
N ALA A 309 27.59 -11.67 1.74
CA ALA A 309 26.59 -11.45 0.70
C ALA A 309 26.54 -12.69 -0.21
N LYS A 310 25.50 -13.52 -0.10
CA LYS A 310 25.22 -14.53 -1.11
C LYS A 310 24.67 -13.80 -2.34
N CYS A 311 25.55 -13.64 -3.33
CA CYS A 311 25.10 -13.17 -4.64
C CYS A 311 24.20 -14.26 -5.23
N ASP A 312 22.92 -14.03 -5.32
CA ASP A 312 21.96 -14.96 -5.92
C ASP A 312 22.10 -14.84 -7.45
N ILE A 313 23.03 -15.62 -8.01
CA ILE A 313 23.34 -15.66 -9.46
C ILE A 313 22.05 -15.98 -10.29
N GLY A 314 21.02 -16.56 -9.68
CA GLY A 314 19.75 -16.87 -10.32
C GLY A 314 18.90 -15.66 -10.73
N ARG A 315 19.18 -14.45 -10.24
CA ARG A 315 18.44 -13.24 -10.66
C ARG A 315 18.92 -12.63 -11.96
N GLU A 316 20.17 -12.83 -12.36
CA GLU A 316 20.67 -12.34 -13.65
C GLU A 316 20.00 -13.04 -14.85
N ASP A 317 19.61 -14.30 -14.72
CA ASP A 317 18.92 -15.04 -15.78
C ASP A 317 17.48 -14.57 -16.01
N ILE A 318 16.81 -14.03 -14.98
CA ILE A 318 15.46 -13.48 -15.10
C ILE A 318 15.47 -12.17 -15.89
N TYR A 319 16.54 -11.39 -15.78
CA TYR A 319 16.67 -10.12 -16.53
C TYR A 319 17.18 -10.32 -17.95
N ARG A 320 18.02 -11.33 -18.22
CA ARG A 320 18.51 -11.66 -19.58
C ARG A 320 17.44 -12.23 -20.50
N ASN A 321 16.44 -12.93 -19.94
CA ASN A 321 15.35 -13.51 -20.74
C ASN A 321 14.16 -12.56 -20.98
N ARG A 322 14.27 -11.29 -20.59
CA ARG A 322 13.25 -10.24 -20.78
C ARG A 322 13.70 -9.05 -21.63
N MET A 323 14.89 -9.13 -22.25
CA MET A 323 15.33 -8.18 -23.28
C MET A 323 15.05 -8.72 -24.67
#